data_de9967daae4b6311183e23ed34c0e429
#
_entry.id   de9967daae4b6311183e23ed34c0e429
#
_cell.length_a   1.000
_cell.length_b   1.000
_cell.length_c   1.000
_cell.angle_alpha   90.00
_cell.angle_beta   90.00
_cell.angle_gamma   90.00
#
_symmetry.space_group_name_H-M   'P 1'
#
loop_
_entity.id
_entity.type
_entity.pdbx_description
1 polymer ?
#
loop_
_entity_poly.entity_id
_entity_poly.type
_entity_poly.pdbx_seq_one_letter_code
_entity_poly.pdbx_strand_id
1 'polypeptide(L)'
;MPTATVRKVATDFLTRKEPGVLALKGAWGVGKTHFWDNLVKELHDKLQPTRYSSVSLFGIASKRELSIALYAKMHDFHAAHSEEHQGICSWAKKRASQKLEKYAKKAADSKEYNILNDIPWVKALPRAFEAFASLTIKNAVICLDDFERLDHERFPVEELMGFINELKEDRGCKVVLIFNENELDGTKEIFEKYREKVIDMELLYAPTAQESVAIAVPPDTPCRDTLVKHAGELGLTNIRVLRKIVRITRIMDNVASKLDPQVMEQAVRTLVLLAWCYYEKNKAKPTLEFVLSRNSYRSLFDKNEDSEKDPQLEKWDTLLRNYGFTIAEDLDLTIKAIIEQGYLEDTGFEEKAQELNTQILNGQNKADLDTVWEALNHSFDDNLDEFVGVVRTKFDKYVDFISLNFLNSLVVILRELGQGPLADALITEYFAARENDHHSFDLKSLPSLLRPTDTILLERCLALQAKTHAPLTLDAAIRYFITNNSWDDAQMKPLQDASEEEFYNCFKQHKGEDLTDFV
;
A
#
# COMPACT_ATOMS: atom_id res chain seq x y z
N MET A 1 9.05 25.15 8.55
CA MET A 1 8.23 26.35 8.27
C MET A 1 6.99 25.91 7.53
N PRO A 2 5.80 26.50 7.76
CA PRO A 2 4.64 26.21 6.93
C PRO A 2 4.97 26.46 5.44
N THR A 3 4.48 25.61 4.55
CA THR A 3 4.71 25.75 3.09
C THR A 3 4.26 27.11 2.56
N ALA A 4 3.22 27.70 3.15
CA ALA A 4 2.76 29.06 2.85
C ALA A 4 3.82 30.13 3.10
N THR A 5 4.60 30.02 4.18
CA THR A 5 5.69 30.96 4.48
C THR A 5 6.82 30.82 3.48
N VAL A 6 7.21 29.57 3.17
CA VAL A 6 8.24 29.29 2.16
C VAL A 6 7.82 29.86 0.80
N ARG A 7 6.54 29.67 0.44
CA ARG A 7 5.96 30.22 -0.79
C ARG A 7 6.04 31.75 -0.83
N LYS A 8 5.63 32.44 0.23
CA LYS A 8 5.68 33.90 0.32
C LYS A 8 7.11 34.41 0.10
N VAL A 9 8.08 33.88 0.86
CA VAL A 9 9.48 34.31 0.78
C VAL A 9 10.10 34.00 -0.58
N ALA A 10 9.82 32.84 -1.17
CA ALA A 10 10.28 32.51 -2.51
C ALA A 10 9.63 33.39 -3.59
N THR A 11 8.36 33.80 -3.42
CA THR A 11 7.69 34.78 -4.28
C THR A 11 8.38 36.12 -4.22
N ASP A 12 8.65 36.64 -3.01
CA ASP A 12 9.35 37.92 -2.81
C ASP A 12 10.75 37.87 -3.45
N PHE A 13 11.47 36.76 -3.30
CA PHE A 13 12.75 36.53 -3.96
C PHE A 13 12.65 36.58 -5.49
N LEU A 14 11.66 35.93 -6.08
CA LEU A 14 11.49 35.87 -7.54
C LEU A 14 11.07 37.21 -8.16
N THR A 15 10.29 38.04 -7.42
CA THR A 15 9.69 39.26 -7.94
C THR A 15 10.52 40.53 -7.67
N ARG A 16 11.43 40.50 -6.69
CA ARG A 16 12.35 41.65 -6.45
C ARG A 16 13.34 41.81 -7.62
N LYS A 17 13.97 42.99 -7.76
CA LYS A 17 14.91 43.27 -8.87
C LYS A 17 16.35 42.81 -8.55
N GLU A 18 16.72 42.81 -7.30
CA GLU A 18 18.08 42.52 -6.85
C GLU A 18 18.50 41.08 -7.14
N PRO A 19 19.72 40.82 -7.65
CA PRO A 19 20.26 39.48 -7.75
C PRO A 19 20.42 38.83 -6.37
N GLY A 20 20.59 37.55 -6.34
CA GLY A 20 20.79 36.83 -5.09
C GLY A 20 20.80 35.33 -5.24
N VAL A 21 21.16 34.63 -4.19
CA VAL A 21 21.19 33.17 -4.11
C VAL A 21 20.25 32.67 -3.02
N LEU A 22 19.31 31.82 -3.41
CA LEU A 22 18.35 31.14 -2.54
C LEU A 22 18.67 29.65 -2.45
N ALA A 23 18.84 29.10 -1.26
CA ALA A 23 18.92 27.67 -1.03
C ALA A 23 17.56 27.14 -0.58
N LEU A 24 16.95 26.24 -1.36
CA LEU A 24 15.70 25.53 -1.03
C LEU A 24 16.03 24.09 -0.58
N LYS A 25 16.07 23.90 0.74
CA LYS A 25 16.45 22.64 1.38
C LYS A 25 15.22 21.79 1.72
N GLY A 26 15.37 20.48 1.82
CA GLY A 26 14.34 19.56 2.30
C GLY A 26 14.65 18.10 1.96
N ALA A 27 13.95 17.17 2.60
CA ALA A 27 14.15 15.73 2.38
C ALA A 27 13.84 15.30 0.94
N TRP A 28 14.33 14.12 0.57
CA TRP A 28 13.99 13.55 -0.74
C TRP A 28 12.49 13.22 -0.83
N GLY A 29 11.92 13.44 -2.02
CA GLY A 29 10.53 13.09 -2.32
C GLY A 29 9.46 14.04 -1.76
N VAL A 30 9.80 15.04 -0.94
CA VAL A 30 8.83 16.01 -0.39
C VAL A 30 8.25 16.99 -1.42
N GLY A 31 8.78 17.01 -2.66
CA GLY A 31 8.24 17.81 -3.75
C GLY A 31 8.86 19.19 -3.93
N LYS A 32 10.13 19.41 -3.50
CA LYS A 32 10.84 20.69 -3.69
C LYS A 32 10.81 21.20 -5.13
N THR A 33 11.24 20.37 -6.08
CA THR A 33 11.25 20.68 -7.52
C THR A 33 9.85 20.99 -8.02
N HIS A 34 8.85 20.19 -7.65
CA HIS A 34 7.46 20.41 -8.03
C HIS A 34 6.90 21.72 -7.47
N PHE A 35 7.20 22.03 -6.22
CA PHE A 35 6.84 23.30 -5.61
C PHE A 35 7.46 24.47 -6.37
N TRP A 36 8.75 24.39 -6.66
CA TRP A 36 9.49 25.42 -7.36
C TRP A 36 8.96 25.64 -8.79
N ASP A 37 8.79 24.58 -9.55
CA ASP A 37 8.28 24.66 -10.93
C ASP A 37 6.86 25.25 -11.00
N ASN A 38 5.99 24.90 -10.06
CA ASN A 38 4.65 25.48 -9.99
C ASN A 38 4.71 26.96 -9.62
N LEU A 39 5.56 27.36 -8.68
CA LEU A 39 5.73 28.75 -8.30
C LEU A 39 6.25 29.60 -9.47
N VAL A 40 7.22 29.12 -10.20
CA VAL A 40 7.76 29.80 -11.40
C VAL A 40 6.69 29.92 -12.48
N LYS A 41 5.89 28.87 -12.74
CA LYS A 41 4.79 28.90 -13.71
C LYS A 41 3.70 29.92 -13.32
N GLU A 42 3.35 30.00 -12.05
CA GLU A 42 2.33 30.94 -11.57
C GLU A 42 2.80 32.40 -11.62
N LEU A 43 4.10 32.62 -11.44
CA LEU A 43 4.68 33.95 -11.39
C LEU A 43 5.31 34.39 -12.71
N HIS A 44 5.15 33.63 -13.80
CA HIS A 44 5.87 33.85 -15.07
C HIS A 44 5.80 35.32 -15.57
N ASP A 45 4.64 35.98 -15.42
CA ASP A 45 4.44 37.38 -15.83
C ASP A 45 5.06 38.41 -14.85
N LYS A 46 5.43 37.97 -13.65
CA LYS A 46 5.94 38.83 -12.56
C LYS A 46 7.42 38.61 -12.26
N LEU A 47 8.04 37.62 -12.94
CA LEU A 47 9.44 37.31 -12.72
C LEU A 47 10.36 38.49 -13.04
N GLN A 48 11.31 38.74 -12.16
CA GLN A 48 12.37 39.71 -12.33
C GLN A 48 13.73 39.07 -12.02
N PRO A 49 14.57 38.73 -13.00
CA PRO A 49 14.43 38.90 -14.46
C PRO A 49 13.43 37.92 -15.11
N THR A 50 13.06 38.24 -16.37
CA THR A 50 12.05 37.47 -17.16
C THR A 50 12.58 36.17 -17.77
N ARG A 51 13.91 36.00 -17.78
CA ARG A 51 14.57 34.81 -18.32
C ARG A 51 14.75 33.74 -17.25
N TYR A 52 14.49 32.50 -17.60
CA TYR A 52 14.56 31.36 -16.68
C TYR A 52 15.31 30.17 -17.30
N SER A 53 16.11 29.49 -16.47
CA SER A 53 16.71 28.22 -16.83
C SER A 53 16.76 27.29 -15.62
N SER A 54 16.43 25.99 -15.79
CA SER A 54 16.52 24.97 -14.77
C SER A 54 17.37 23.78 -15.23
N VAL A 55 18.35 23.41 -14.42
CA VAL A 55 19.28 22.31 -14.70
C VAL A 55 19.46 21.46 -13.45
N SER A 56 19.33 20.12 -13.59
CA SER A 56 19.81 19.19 -12.57
C SER A 56 21.33 19.08 -12.66
N LEU A 57 21.98 19.13 -11.51
CA LEU A 57 23.44 18.97 -11.41
C LEU A 57 23.87 17.51 -11.50
N PHE A 58 22.92 16.58 -11.48
CA PHE A 58 23.20 15.16 -11.68
C PHE A 58 23.79 14.90 -13.06
N GLY A 59 25.01 14.37 -13.10
CA GLY A 59 25.73 14.06 -14.33
C GLY A 59 26.44 15.25 -15.01
N ILE A 60 26.43 16.43 -14.40
CA ILE A 60 27.26 17.59 -14.82
C ILE A 60 28.69 17.40 -14.28
N ALA A 61 29.68 17.40 -15.16
CA ALA A 61 31.07 17.12 -14.83
C ALA A 61 32.01 18.36 -14.91
N SER A 62 31.49 19.54 -15.25
CA SER A 62 32.30 20.76 -15.32
C SER A 62 31.46 22.04 -15.41
N LYS A 63 32.06 23.19 -15.03
CA LYS A 63 31.50 24.53 -15.25
C LYS A 63 31.09 24.73 -16.72
N ARG A 64 31.88 24.18 -17.66
CA ARG A 64 31.61 24.24 -19.10
C ARG A 64 30.28 23.57 -19.45
N GLU A 65 30.10 22.34 -19.00
CA GLU A 65 28.88 21.56 -19.28
C GLU A 65 27.66 22.26 -18.65
N LEU A 66 27.80 22.75 -17.42
CA LEU A 66 26.75 23.52 -16.74
C LEU A 66 26.37 24.78 -17.54
N SER A 67 27.35 25.57 -18.02
CA SER A 67 27.08 26.78 -18.80
C SER A 67 26.33 26.47 -20.10
N ILE A 68 26.71 25.40 -20.79
CA ILE A 68 26.03 24.94 -22.01
C ILE A 68 24.62 24.47 -21.72
N ALA A 69 24.43 23.69 -20.64
CA ALA A 69 23.11 23.21 -20.23
C ALA A 69 22.17 24.36 -19.84
N LEU A 70 22.66 25.32 -19.08
CA LEU A 70 21.91 26.53 -18.70
C LEU A 70 21.48 27.33 -19.93
N TYR A 71 22.41 27.55 -20.87
CA TYR A 71 22.10 28.27 -22.12
C TYR A 71 21.06 27.51 -22.97
N ALA A 72 21.22 26.21 -23.13
CA ALA A 72 20.31 25.38 -23.93
C ALA A 72 18.87 25.34 -23.38
N LYS A 73 18.73 25.44 -22.05
CA LYS A 73 17.42 25.42 -21.36
C LYS A 73 16.89 26.83 -21.02
N MET A 74 17.56 27.88 -21.48
CA MET A 74 17.13 29.26 -21.20
C MET A 74 15.87 29.61 -22.00
N HIS A 75 14.84 30.06 -21.31
CA HIS A 75 13.59 30.57 -21.89
C HIS A 75 13.40 32.02 -21.47
N ASP A 76 12.76 32.81 -22.33
CA ASP A 76 12.29 34.15 -22.00
C ASP A 76 10.77 34.13 -22.04
N PHE A 77 10.14 34.43 -20.90
CA PHE A 77 8.68 34.39 -20.79
C PHE A 77 7.96 35.49 -21.57
N HIS A 78 8.68 36.57 -21.94
CA HIS A 78 8.12 37.71 -22.70
C HIS A 78 8.48 37.69 -24.19
N ALA A 79 9.29 36.74 -24.65
CA ALA A 79 9.75 36.70 -26.04
C ALA A 79 8.67 36.27 -27.07
N ALA A 80 7.44 36.05 -26.67
CA ALA A 80 6.35 35.70 -27.58
C ALA A 80 5.93 36.83 -28.56
N HIS A 81 6.48 38.04 -28.42
CA HIS A 81 6.11 39.22 -29.23
C HIS A 81 7.25 39.94 -29.96
N SER A 82 8.48 39.41 -30.01
CA SER A 82 9.56 40.05 -30.74
C SER A 82 10.18 39.12 -31.79
N GLU A 83 9.78 39.27 -33.05
CA GLU A 83 10.33 38.58 -34.22
C GLU A 83 11.74 39.07 -34.65
N GLU A 84 12.41 39.94 -33.88
CA GLU A 84 13.56 40.70 -34.39
C GLU A 84 14.98 40.16 -34.09
N HIS A 85 15.12 38.96 -33.50
CA HIS A 85 16.45 38.36 -33.29
C HIS A 85 16.63 36.99 -33.97
N GLN A 86 16.27 36.92 -35.25
CA GLN A 86 16.57 35.77 -36.13
C GLN A 86 17.92 35.89 -36.83
N GLY A 87 18.99 36.06 -36.08
CA GLY A 87 20.35 35.93 -36.54
C GLY A 87 20.96 34.56 -36.18
N ILE A 88 22.20 34.33 -36.50
CA ILE A 88 23.05 33.15 -36.35
C ILE A 88 22.72 32.22 -35.14
N CYS A 89 22.10 32.77 -34.08
CA CYS A 89 21.65 32.05 -32.89
C CYS A 89 20.45 31.12 -33.09
N SER A 90 19.52 31.45 -34.05
CA SER A 90 18.31 30.64 -34.27
C SER A 90 18.66 29.30 -34.93
N TRP A 91 19.64 29.27 -35.80
CA TRP A 91 20.14 28.06 -36.43
C TRP A 91 20.84 27.13 -35.42
N ALA A 92 21.72 27.68 -34.57
CA ALA A 92 22.40 26.90 -33.52
C ALA A 92 21.42 26.40 -32.45
N LYS A 93 20.45 27.23 -32.04
CA LYS A 93 19.38 26.88 -31.12
C LYS A 93 18.44 25.80 -31.68
N LYS A 94 18.01 25.96 -32.96
CA LYS A 94 17.12 25.01 -33.67
C LYS A 94 17.80 23.66 -33.90
N ARG A 95 19.12 23.67 -34.20
CA ARG A 95 19.87 22.44 -34.38
C ARG A 95 20.25 21.75 -33.06
N ALA A 96 20.49 22.52 -32.00
CA ALA A 96 20.70 22.00 -30.66
C ALA A 96 19.40 21.45 -30.07
N SER A 97 18.27 22.17 -30.19
CA SER A 97 16.97 21.69 -29.69
C SER A 97 16.46 20.46 -30.44
N GLN A 98 16.57 20.40 -31.77
CA GLN A 98 16.17 19.23 -32.54
C GLN A 98 17.03 17.98 -32.26
N LYS A 99 18.33 18.16 -31.99
CA LYS A 99 19.18 17.05 -31.55
C LYS A 99 18.90 16.66 -30.10
N LEU A 100 18.67 17.63 -29.20
CA LEU A 100 18.24 17.39 -27.82
C LEU A 100 16.87 16.66 -27.73
N GLU A 101 15.88 17.07 -28.54
CA GLU A 101 14.59 16.36 -28.63
C GLU A 101 14.75 14.92 -29.15
N LYS A 102 15.62 14.71 -30.15
CA LYS A 102 15.88 13.37 -30.68
C LYS A 102 16.60 12.47 -29.68
N TYR A 103 17.49 13.03 -28.86
CA TYR A 103 18.17 12.30 -27.79
C TYR A 103 17.32 12.18 -26.52
N ALA A 104 16.50 13.18 -26.17
CA ALA A 104 15.52 13.09 -25.08
C ALA A 104 14.43 12.05 -25.35
N LYS A 105 13.95 11.92 -26.61
CA LYS A 105 13.06 10.82 -27.01
C LYS A 105 13.74 9.46 -26.91
N LYS A 106 15.00 9.35 -27.33
CA LYS A 106 15.76 8.10 -27.24
C LYS A 106 16.13 7.73 -25.80
N ALA A 107 16.19 8.69 -24.90
CA ALA A 107 16.46 8.52 -23.48
C ALA A 107 15.20 8.21 -22.66
N ALA A 108 14.03 8.68 -23.09
CA ALA A 108 12.76 8.31 -22.48
C ALA A 108 12.44 6.82 -22.67
N ASP A 109 12.98 6.21 -23.75
CA ASP A 109 12.82 4.79 -24.06
C ASP A 109 13.90 3.89 -23.43
N SER A 110 14.95 4.45 -22.80
CA SER A 110 16.02 3.69 -22.16
C SER A 110 16.09 3.97 -20.65
N LYS A 111 16.00 2.93 -19.84
CA LYS A 111 16.04 2.96 -18.36
C LYS A 111 17.40 3.33 -17.75
N GLU A 112 18.34 3.88 -18.50
CA GLU A 112 19.69 4.21 -18.03
C GLU A 112 19.93 5.73 -17.99
N TYR A 113 20.02 6.26 -16.77
CA TYR A 113 20.20 7.67 -16.41
C TYR A 113 21.66 8.17 -16.55
N ASN A 114 22.34 7.93 -17.65
CA ASN A 114 23.68 8.48 -17.89
C ASN A 114 23.76 9.30 -19.20
N ILE A 115 22.83 10.27 -19.37
CA ILE A 115 22.60 10.90 -20.68
C ILE A 115 23.57 12.06 -20.96
N LEU A 116 24.15 12.70 -19.96
CA LEU A 116 25.04 13.84 -20.19
C LEU A 116 26.50 13.47 -20.47
N ASN A 117 26.94 12.28 -20.03
CA ASN A 117 28.31 11.80 -20.30
C ASN A 117 28.51 11.28 -21.73
N ASP A 118 27.43 10.95 -22.47
CA ASP A 118 27.47 10.41 -23.82
C ASP A 118 26.92 11.37 -24.89
N ILE A 119 26.93 12.69 -24.63
CA ILE A 119 26.59 13.66 -25.65
C ILE A 119 27.87 14.01 -26.44
N PRO A 120 28.20 13.31 -27.51
CA PRO A 120 29.47 13.50 -28.24
C PRO A 120 29.64 14.91 -28.80
N TRP A 121 28.54 15.65 -29.01
CA TRP A 121 28.56 16.98 -29.58
C TRP A 121 28.89 18.07 -28.56
N VAL A 122 28.68 17.86 -27.26
CA VAL A 122 29.14 18.80 -26.22
C VAL A 122 30.66 18.85 -26.20
N LYS A 123 31.33 17.71 -26.41
CA LYS A 123 32.80 17.65 -26.54
C LYS A 123 33.31 18.26 -27.85
N ALA A 124 32.47 18.33 -28.88
CA ALA A 124 32.82 18.83 -30.23
C ALA A 124 32.43 20.30 -30.46
N LEU A 125 31.78 20.98 -29.49
CA LEU A 125 31.45 22.40 -29.63
C LEU A 125 32.72 23.27 -29.65
N PRO A 126 32.86 24.21 -30.58
CA PRO A 126 33.98 25.14 -30.59
C PRO A 126 34.06 25.95 -29.29
N ARG A 127 35.27 26.25 -28.78
CA ARG A 127 35.50 27.12 -27.61
C ARG A 127 34.78 28.48 -27.71
N ALA A 128 34.59 28.98 -28.94
CA ALA A 128 33.85 30.20 -29.24
C ALA A 128 32.36 30.08 -28.84
N PHE A 129 31.73 28.91 -28.96
CA PHE A 129 30.35 28.70 -28.54
C PHE A 129 30.21 28.68 -27.02
N GLU A 130 31.19 28.12 -26.32
CA GLU A 130 31.26 28.12 -24.88
C GLU A 130 31.35 29.57 -24.31
N ALA A 131 32.27 30.38 -24.87
CA ALA A 131 32.39 31.76 -24.50
C ALA A 131 31.09 32.53 -24.77
N PHE A 132 30.44 32.28 -25.90
CA PHE A 132 29.14 32.88 -26.22
C PHE A 132 28.03 32.42 -25.28
N ALA A 133 27.89 31.14 -24.98
CA ALA A 133 26.92 30.60 -24.05
C ALA A 133 27.12 31.21 -22.67
N SER A 134 28.35 31.24 -22.19
CA SER A 134 28.72 31.83 -20.94
C SER A 134 28.43 33.35 -20.84
N LEU A 135 28.76 34.11 -21.89
CA LEU A 135 28.50 35.57 -21.92
C LEU A 135 26.99 35.92 -22.04
N THR A 136 26.19 35.00 -22.57
CA THR A 136 24.76 35.23 -22.80
C THR A 136 23.91 34.99 -21.55
N ILE A 137 24.43 34.25 -20.55
CA ILE A 137 23.74 34.02 -19.29
C ILE A 137 23.88 35.27 -18.40
N LYS A 138 22.93 36.20 -18.54
CA LYS A 138 22.83 37.43 -17.76
C LYS A 138 21.38 37.77 -17.47
N ASN A 139 21.11 38.43 -16.34
CA ASN A 139 19.78 38.84 -15.95
C ASN A 139 18.77 37.71 -16.10
N ALA A 140 18.98 36.59 -15.41
CA ALA A 140 18.17 35.41 -15.48
C ALA A 140 17.91 34.82 -14.08
N VAL A 141 16.79 34.14 -13.94
CA VAL A 141 16.54 33.22 -12.81
C VAL A 141 17.08 31.86 -13.19
N ILE A 142 18.01 31.32 -12.41
CA ILE A 142 18.67 30.05 -12.64
C ILE A 142 18.34 29.10 -11.50
N CYS A 143 17.76 27.95 -11.81
CA CYS A 143 17.52 26.87 -10.87
C CYS A 143 18.53 25.75 -11.06
N LEU A 144 19.27 25.41 -10.03
CA LEU A 144 20.22 24.30 -9.97
C LEU A 144 19.64 23.26 -9.00
N ASP A 145 19.15 22.16 -9.53
CA ASP A 145 18.52 21.08 -8.77
C ASP A 145 19.49 19.91 -8.55
N ASP A 146 19.19 19.06 -7.57
CA ASP A 146 19.98 17.85 -7.23
C ASP A 146 21.46 18.17 -6.89
N PHE A 147 21.71 19.24 -6.14
CA PHE A 147 23.07 19.63 -5.75
C PHE A 147 23.81 18.51 -4.98
N GLU A 148 23.11 17.74 -4.14
CA GLU A 148 23.66 16.59 -3.41
C GLU A 148 24.13 15.44 -4.33
N ARG A 149 23.74 15.48 -5.63
CA ARG A 149 24.12 14.46 -6.63
C ARG A 149 25.24 14.93 -7.58
N LEU A 150 25.86 16.06 -7.26
CA LEU A 150 27.00 16.57 -7.99
C LEU A 150 28.16 15.57 -7.90
N ASP A 151 28.78 15.24 -9.02
CA ASP A 151 30.04 14.49 -9.06
C ASP A 151 31.20 15.43 -8.66
N HIS A 152 31.44 15.55 -7.36
CA HIS A 152 32.43 16.47 -6.78
C HIS A 152 33.88 16.10 -7.06
N GLU A 153 34.15 14.89 -7.56
CA GLU A 153 35.49 14.50 -8.02
C GLU A 153 35.82 15.13 -9.37
N ARG A 154 34.80 15.30 -10.25
CA ARG A 154 34.95 15.89 -11.57
C ARG A 154 34.65 17.38 -11.62
N PHE A 155 33.67 17.80 -10.82
CA PHE A 155 33.26 19.21 -10.69
C PHE A 155 33.24 19.60 -9.21
N PRO A 156 34.37 20.10 -8.69
CA PRO A 156 34.50 20.46 -7.27
C PRO A 156 33.44 21.46 -6.80
N VAL A 157 32.96 21.27 -5.58
CA VAL A 157 31.96 22.15 -4.94
C VAL A 157 32.42 23.61 -4.91
N GLU A 158 33.72 23.83 -4.68
CA GLU A 158 34.32 25.16 -4.68
C GLU A 158 34.19 25.88 -6.03
N GLU A 159 34.40 25.12 -7.12
CA GLU A 159 34.28 25.67 -8.48
C GLU A 159 32.82 26.02 -8.80
N LEU A 160 31.87 25.13 -8.41
CA LEU A 160 30.45 25.43 -8.55
C LEU A 160 30.00 26.63 -7.72
N MET A 161 30.40 26.73 -6.45
CA MET A 161 30.07 27.88 -5.59
C MET A 161 30.68 29.16 -6.12
N GLY A 162 31.91 29.12 -6.62
CA GLY A 162 32.53 30.22 -7.34
C GLY A 162 31.77 30.67 -8.58
N PHE A 163 31.26 29.71 -9.36
CA PHE A 163 30.43 30.00 -10.53
C PHE A 163 29.07 30.60 -10.16
N ILE A 164 28.44 30.10 -9.11
CA ILE A 164 27.19 30.68 -8.57
C ILE A 164 27.40 32.14 -8.16
N ASN A 165 28.52 32.45 -7.47
CA ASN A 165 28.84 33.81 -7.08
C ASN A 165 29.07 34.70 -8.32
N GLU A 166 29.77 34.21 -9.36
CA GLU A 166 29.94 34.93 -10.64
C GLU A 166 28.59 35.20 -11.32
N LEU A 167 27.65 34.23 -11.32
CA LEU A 167 26.29 34.41 -11.86
C LEU A 167 25.54 35.53 -11.10
N LYS A 168 25.69 35.61 -9.80
CA LYS A 168 25.08 36.64 -8.95
C LYS A 168 25.71 38.01 -9.18
N GLU A 169 27.00 38.12 -8.88
CA GLU A 169 27.68 39.42 -8.79
C GLU A 169 27.99 40.05 -10.17
N ASP A 170 28.54 39.25 -11.11
CA ASP A 170 29.00 39.76 -12.40
C ASP A 170 27.93 39.75 -13.48
N ARG A 171 26.89 38.89 -13.31
CA ARG A 171 25.88 38.66 -14.35
C ARG A 171 24.46 39.05 -13.94
N GLY A 172 24.25 39.51 -12.73
CA GLY A 172 22.97 39.97 -12.24
C GLY A 172 21.88 38.88 -12.20
N CYS A 173 22.27 37.63 -12.03
CA CYS A 173 21.35 36.52 -11.99
C CYS A 173 20.82 36.29 -10.57
N LYS A 174 19.61 35.73 -10.48
CA LYS A 174 19.11 35.06 -9.29
C LYS A 174 19.37 33.57 -9.41
N VAL A 175 19.99 32.97 -8.43
CA VAL A 175 20.30 31.56 -8.43
C VAL A 175 19.52 30.87 -7.32
N VAL A 176 18.90 29.75 -7.63
CA VAL A 176 18.20 28.88 -6.68
C VAL A 176 18.88 27.54 -6.67
N LEU A 177 19.31 27.11 -5.48
CA LEU A 177 19.87 25.78 -5.24
C LEU A 177 18.81 24.92 -4.58
N ILE A 178 18.47 23.78 -5.16
CA ILE A 178 17.54 22.82 -4.59
C ILE A 178 18.30 21.56 -4.21
N PHE A 179 18.22 21.14 -2.93
CA PHE A 179 18.96 19.99 -2.44
C PHE A 179 18.41 19.37 -1.16
N ASN A 180 18.94 18.20 -0.83
CA ASN A 180 18.76 17.54 0.47
C ASN A 180 20.04 17.68 1.29
N GLU A 181 19.99 18.52 2.34
CA GLU A 181 21.15 18.79 3.20
C GLU A 181 21.69 17.55 3.93
N ASN A 182 20.81 16.57 4.21
CA ASN A 182 21.19 15.35 4.90
C ASN A 182 22.01 14.37 4.02
N GLU A 183 22.04 14.61 2.72
CA GLU A 183 22.70 13.76 1.73
C GLU A 183 23.96 14.43 1.13
N LEU A 184 24.48 15.47 1.77
CA LEU A 184 25.72 16.15 1.37
C LEU A 184 26.96 15.38 1.87
N ASP A 185 26.94 14.04 1.76
CA ASP A 185 28.02 13.20 2.22
C ASP A 185 29.35 13.54 1.54
N GLY A 186 30.41 13.76 2.34
CA GLY A 186 31.75 14.10 1.86
C GLY A 186 31.94 15.54 1.36
N THR A 187 30.85 16.30 1.14
CA THR A 187 30.91 17.68 0.63
C THR A 187 30.38 18.72 1.61
N LYS A 188 29.83 18.27 2.73
CA LYS A 188 29.18 19.14 3.72
C LYS A 188 30.11 20.19 4.29
N GLU A 189 31.32 19.84 4.71
CA GLU A 189 32.30 20.77 5.26
C GLU A 189 32.71 21.85 4.25
N ILE A 190 32.89 21.46 2.99
CA ILE A 190 33.22 22.35 1.90
C ILE A 190 32.04 23.30 1.62
N PHE A 191 30.83 22.76 1.54
CA PHE A 191 29.62 23.54 1.34
C PHE A 191 29.45 24.61 2.46
N GLU A 192 29.58 24.21 3.72
CA GLU A 192 29.47 25.11 4.87
C GLU A 192 30.49 26.28 4.82
N LYS A 193 31.70 26.01 4.34
CA LYS A 193 32.75 27.06 4.18
C LYS A 193 32.35 28.14 3.19
N TYR A 194 31.61 27.82 2.15
CA TYR A 194 31.19 28.78 1.11
C TYR A 194 29.78 29.31 1.33
N ARG A 195 28.99 28.65 2.16
CA ARG A 195 27.57 28.94 2.43
C ARG A 195 27.35 30.42 2.80
N GLU A 196 28.04 30.90 3.82
CA GLU A 196 27.90 32.27 4.32
C GLU A 196 28.23 33.35 3.25
N LYS A 197 29.17 33.04 2.35
CA LYS A 197 29.64 34.01 1.34
C LYS A 197 28.75 34.05 0.10
N VAL A 198 28.12 32.96 -0.25
CA VAL A 198 27.43 32.78 -1.54
C VAL A 198 25.91 32.79 -1.39
N ILE A 199 25.38 32.19 -0.33
CA ILE A 199 23.95 32.03 -0.11
C ILE A 199 23.39 33.20 0.71
N ASP A 200 22.46 33.95 0.10
CA ASP A 200 21.84 35.10 0.77
C ASP A 200 20.61 34.68 1.60
N MET A 201 19.96 33.55 1.24
CA MET A 201 18.73 33.10 1.88
C MET A 201 18.59 31.59 1.86
N GLU A 202 18.10 31.04 2.97
CA GLU A 202 17.84 29.60 3.07
C GLU A 202 16.40 29.33 3.48
N LEU A 203 15.74 28.44 2.77
CA LEU A 203 14.38 28.01 3.05
C LEU A 203 14.35 26.50 3.23
N LEU A 204 13.74 26.04 4.32
CA LEU A 204 13.47 24.64 4.56
C LEU A 204 12.04 24.31 4.06
N TYR A 205 11.94 23.56 2.97
CA TYR A 205 10.69 23.05 2.47
C TYR A 205 10.37 21.70 3.14
N ALA A 206 9.50 21.75 4.12
CA ALA A 206 9.05 20.60 4.91
C ALA A 206 7.52 20.61 4.99
N PRO A 207 6.83 20.11 3.95
CA PRO A 207 5.37 20.03 3.96
C PRO A 207 4.88 19.07 5.05
N THR A 208 3.68 19.31 5.56
CA THR A 208 2.98 18.36 6.41
C THR A 208 2.53 17.14 5.60
N ALA A 209 2.17 16.04 6.30
CA ALA A 209 1.59 14.87 5.65
C ALA A 209 0.31 15.24 4.88
N GLN A 210 -0.55 16.11 5.44
CA GLN A 210 -1.76 16.58 4.75
C GLN A 210 -1.47 17.35 3.47
N GLU A 211 -0.48 18.25 3.48
CA GLU A 211 -0.05 19.00 2.29
C GLU A 211 0.51 18.05 1.22
N SER A 212 1.31 17.06 1.64
CA SER A 212 1.89 16.06 0.72
C SER A 212 0.82 15.15 0.11
N VAL A 213 -0.15 14.72 0.90
CA VAL A 213 -1.31 13.93 0.44
C VAL A 213 -2.16 14.74 -0.54
N ALA A 214 -2.43 16.03 -0.26
CA ALA A 214 -3.19 16.89 -1.17
C ALA A 214 -2.52 17.02 -2.57
N ILE A 215 -1.19 16.92 -2.62
CA ILE A 215 -0.43 16.96 -3.88
C ILE A 215 -0.40 15.59 -4.58
N ALA A 216 -0.31 14.51 -3.80
CA ALA A 216 0.01 13.18 -4.33
C ALA A 216 -1.21 12.30 -4.57
N VAL A 217 -2.32 12.50 -3.85
CA VAL A 217 -3.50 11.64 -3.83
C VAL A 217 -4.68 12.33 -4.51
N PRO A 218 -5.01 11.94 -5.75
CA PRO A 218 -6.15 12.48 -6.48
C PRO A 218 -7.49 12.23 -5.75
N PRO A 219 -8.51 13.10 -5.95
CA PRO A 219 -9.82 12.94 -5.30
C PRO A 219 -10.55 11.63 -5.66
N ASP A 220 -10.29 11.08 -6.85
CA ASP A 220 -10.88 9.85 -7.40
C ASP A 220 -10.15 8.57 -6.94
N THR A 221 -9.21 8.67 -6.00
CA THR A 221 -8.47 7.50 -5.50
C THR A 221 -9.39 6.61 -4.66
N PRO A 222 -9.46 5.28 -4.93
CA PRO A 222 -10.21 4.35 -4.11
C PRO A 222 -9.75 4.39 -2.64
N CYS A 223 -10.68 4.27 -1.70
CA CYS A 223 -10.40 4.35 -0.25
C CYS A 223 -9.53 5.55 0.16
N ARG A 224 -9.76 6.69 -0.50
CA ARG A 224 -8.96 7.91 -0.31
C ARG A 224 -8.88 8.33 1.16
N ASP A 225 -9.99 8.31 1.87
CA ASP A 225 -10.04 8.79 3.26
C ASP A 225 -9.22 7.89 4.19
N THR A 226 -9.26 6.58 4.00
CA THR A 226 -8.41 5.60 4.68
C THR A 226 -6.94 5.87 4.40
N LEU A 227 -6.58 6.07 3.12
CA LEU A 227 -5.20 6.38 2.73
C LEU A 227 -4.71 7.69 3.39
N VAL A 228 -5.50 8.75 3.31
CA VAL A 228 -5.20 10.08 3.89
C VAL A 228 -4.98 9.98 5.40
N LYS A 229 -5.89 9.29 6.10
CA LYS A 229 -5.82 9.06 7.55
C LYS A 229 -4.51 8.37 7.93
N HIS A 230 -4.24 7.23 7.34
CA HIS A 230 -3.09 6.40 7.69
C HIS A 230 -1.74 6.98 7.24
N ALA A 231 -1.71 7.68 6.10
CA ALA A 231 -0.53 8.45 5.70
C ALA A 231 -0.25 9.60 6.69
N GLY A 232 -1.29 10.24 7.22
CA GLY A 232 -1.19 11.26 8.26
C GLY A 232 -0.66 10.72 9.58
N GLU A 233 -1.15 9.58 10.04
CA GLU A 233 -0.71 8.90 11.27
C GLU A 233 0.78 8.52 11.23
N LEU A 234 1.29 8.09 10.07
CA LEU A 234 2.70 7.77 9.86
C LEU A 234 3.58 9.01 9.55
N GLY A 235 2.98 10.19 9.42
CA GLY A 235 3.71 11.39 9.01
C GLY A 235 4.34 11.29 7.63
N LEU A 236 3.70 10.57 6.68
CA LEU A 236 4.24 10.28 5.35
C LEU A 236 4.19 11.53 4.47
N THR A 237 5.37 12.11 4.22
CA THR A 237 5.54 13.34 3.42
C THR A 237 6.15 13.10 2.05
N ASN A 238 6.59 11.88 1.77
CA ASN A 238 7.22 11.52 0.50
C ASN A 238 6.20 11.34 -0.62
N ILE A 239 6.07 12.34 -1.50
CA ILE A 239 5.12 12.33 -2.63
C ILE A 239 5.35 11.16 -3.58
N ARG A 240 6.62 10.71 -3.75
CA ARG A 240 6.92 9.58 -4.62
C ARG A 240 6.37 8.27 -4.04
N VAL A 241 6.48 8.09 -2.74
CA VAL A 241 5.91 6.93 -2.03
C VAL A 241 4.39 6.98 -2.07
N LEU A 242 3.78 8.13 -1.76
CA LEU A 242 2.33 8.32 -1.84
C LEU A 242 1.78 8.00 -3.24
N ARG A 243 2.43 8.44 -4.31
CA ARG A 243 2.03 8.10 -5.69
C ARG A 243 2.14 6.61 -6.00
N LYS A 244 3.14 5.91 -5.44
CA LYS A 244 3.23 4.45 -5.57
C LYS A 244 2.09 3.77 -4.83
N ILE A 245 1.75 4.23 -3.62
CA ILE A 245 0.61 3.72 -2.85
C ILE A 245 -0.69 3.91 -3.65
N VAL A 246 -0.95 5.10 -4.18
CA VAL A 246 -2.12 5.37 -5.05
C VAL A 246 -2.19 4.41 -6.23
N ARG A 247 -1.06 4.18 -6.91
CA ARG A 247 -1.01 3.23 -8.03
C ARG A 247 -1.38 1.82 -7.59
N ILE A 248 -0.81 1.33 -6.49
CA ILE A 248 -1.09 -0.02 -5.98
C ILE A 248 -2.53 -0.12 -5.50
N THR A 249 -3.07 0.90 -4.82
CA THR A 249 -4.48 0.95 -4.42
C THR A 249 -5.41 0.75 -5.61
N ARG A 250 -5.16 1.43 -6.73
CA ARG A 250 -5.95 1.26 -7.96
C ARG A 250 -5.84 -0.13 -8.57
N ILE A 251 -4.66 -0.75 -8.47
CA ILE A 251 -4.45 -2.13 -8.94
C ILE A 251 -5.28 -3.10 -8.08
N MET A 252 -5.27 -2.97 -6.76
CA MET A 252 -6.05 -3.79 -5.83
C MET A 252 -7.56 -3.59 -6.02
N ASP A 253 -7.99 -2.35 -6.26
CA ASP A 253 -9.41 -2.00 -6.46
C ASP A 253 -10.04 -2.70 -7.67
N ASN A 254 -9.27 -2.96 -8.73
CA ASN A 254 -9.77 -3.69 -9.91
C ASN A 254 -10.33 -5.08 -9.55
N VAL A 255 -9.81 -5.70 -8.49
CA VAL A 255 -10.21 -7.02 -8.02
C VAL A 255 -11.19 -6.94 -6.85
N ALA A 256 -10.90 -6.07 -5.89
CA ALA A 256 -11.62 -6.01 -4.62
C ALA A 256 -12.83 -5.06 -4.62
N SER A 257 -13.07 -4.26 -5.68
CA SER A 257 -14.18 -3.29 -5.74
C SER A 257 -15.58 -3.92 -5.65
N LYS A 258 -15.72 -5.24 -5.88
CA LYS A 258 -16.98 -5.98 -5.77
C LYS A 258 -17.17 -6.63 -4.39
N LEU A 259 -16.16 -6.59 -3.54
CA LEU A 259 -16.16 -7.13 -2.19
C LEU A 259 -16.70 -6.10 -1.19
N ASP A 260 -16.89 -6.52 0.06
CA ASP A 260 -17.24 -5.59 1.14
C ASP A 260 -16.19 -4.46 1.24
N PRO A 261 -16.61 -3.20 1.37
CA PRO A 261 -15.68 -2.06 1.44
C PRO A 261 -14.59 -2.20 2.52
N GLN A 262 -14.86 -2.89 3.62
CA GLN A 262 -13.89 -3.11 4.70
C GLN A 262 -12.66 -3.90 4.22
N VAL A 263 -12.79 -4.76 3.20
CA VAL A 263 -11.66 -5.49 2.60
C VAL A 263 -10.63 -4.51 2.06
N MET A 264 -11.09 -3.55 1.24
CA MET A 264 -10.22 -2.53 0.67
C MET A 264 -9.68 -1.56 1.72
N GLU A 265 -10.48 -1.19 2.72
CA GLU A 265 -10.03 -0.33 3.81
C GLU A 265 -8.89 -0.98 4.60
N GLN A 266 -9.01 -2.27 4.94
CA GLN A 266 -7.96 -3.02 5.61
C GLN A 266 -6.71 -3.17 4.72
N ALA A 267 -6.89 -3.52 3.45
CA ALA A 267 -5.79 -3.66 2.50
C ALA A 267 -5.03 -2.33 2.29
N VAL A 268 -5.73 -1.20 2.16
CA VAL A 268 -5.11 0.12 2.01
C VAL A 268 -4.38 0.54 3.29
N ARG A 269 -4.94 0.28 4.48
CA ARG A 269 -4.26 0.51 5.75
C ARG A 269 -2.93 -0.23 5.81
N THR A 270 -2.93 -1.52 5.51
CA THR A 270 -1.71 -2.34 5.46
C THR A 270 -0.75 -1.87 4.38
N LEU A 271 -1.25 -1.55 3.18
CA LEU A 271 -0.43 -1.04 2.08
C LEU A 271 0.34 0.22 2.47
N VAL A 272 -0.31 1.18 3.14
CA VAL A 272 0.34 2.43 3.59
C VAL A 272 1.49 2.12 4.55
N LEU A 273 1.26 1.25 5.55
CA LEU A 273 2.28 0.84 6.52
C LEU A 273 3.47 0.13 5.85
N LEU A 274 3.19 -0.90 5.06
CA LEU A 274 4.24 -1.71 4.44
C LEU A 274 5.04 -0.91 3.40
N ALA A 275 4.36 -0.07 2.60
CA ALA A 275 5.03 0.82 1.65
C ALA A 275 5.91 1.87 2.34
N TRP A 276 5.45 2.42 3.47
CA TRP A 276 6.25 3.32 4.28
C TRP A 276 7.52 2.65 4.83
N CYS A 277 7.41 1.43 5.35
CA CYS A 277 8.55 0.64 5.82
C CYS A 277 9.51 0.26 4.68
N TYR A 278 8.97 -0.09 3.51
CA TYR A 278 9.76 -0.58 2.37
C TYR A 278 10.53 0.53 1.65
N TYR A 279 9.87 1.66 1.35
CA TYR A 279 10.45 2.73 0.54
C TYR A 279 11.23 3.77 1.33
N GLU A 280 10.91 3.99 2.61
CA GLU A 280 11.56 4.97 3.45
C GLU A 280 12.51 4.32 4.47
N LYS A 281 13.69 3.97 4.05
CA LYS A 281 14.72 3.36 4.91
C LYS A 281 15.27 4.39 5.91
N ASN A 282 14.85 4.28 7.16
CA ASN A 282 15.35 5.06 8.28
C ASN A 282 15.45 4.17 9.52
N LYS A 283 16.56 4.24 10.27
CA LYS A 283 16.77 3.43 11.48
C LYS A 283 15.70 3.62 12.57
N ALA A 284 15.00 4.74 12.57
CA ALA A 284 13.92 5.01 13.52
C ALA A 284 12.62 4.27 13.19
N LYS A 285 12.48 3.72 11.97
CA LYS A 285 11.26 3.06 11.47
C LYS A 285 11.37 1.56 11.53
N PRO A 286 10.25 0.82 11.73
CA PRO A 286 10.23 -0.63 11.68
C PRO A 286 10.73 -1.15 10.33
N THR A 287 11.48 -2.24 10.36
CA THR A 287 11.80 -2.98 9.13
C THR A 287 10.57 -3.77 8.67
N LEU A 288 10.48 -4.02 7.38
CA LEU A 288 9.39 -4.82 6.81
C LEU A 288 9.32 -6.22 7.43
N GLU A 289 10.50 -6.83 7.65
CA GLU A 289 10.61 -8.14 8.29
C GLU A 289 10.07 -8.10 9.74
N PHE A 290 10.37 -7.05 10.51
CA PHE A 290 9.86 -6.90 11.86
C PHE A 290 8.33 -6.79 11.87
N VAL A 291 7.75 -6.00 10.96
CA VAL A 291 6.28 -5.86 10.85
C VAL A 291 5.64 -7.20 10.54
N LEU A 292 6.14 -7.93 9.55
CA LEU A 292 5.57 -9.20 9.09
C LEU A 292 5.92 -10.40 9.99
N SER A 293 6.91 -10.29 10.87
CA SER A 293 7.22 -11.35 11.85
C SER A 293 6.22 -11.41 13.02
N ARG A 294 5.26 -10.48 13.09
CA ARG A 294 4.21 -10.43 14.13
C ARG A 294 3.09 -11.44 13.80
N ASN A 295 3.35 -12.72 14.00
CA ASN A 295 2.33 -13.75 13.88
C ASN A 295 1.71 -14.10 15.25
N SER A 296 0.53 -14.72 15.26
CA SER A 296 -0.21 -15.10 16.47
C SER A 296 0.58 -16.01 17.41
N TYR A 297 1.53 -16.79 16.88
CA TYR A 297 2.36 -17.71 17.70
C TYR A 297 3.44 -16.97 18.48
N ARG A 298 4.07 -15.94 17.92
CA ARG A 298 5.17 -15.22 18.58
C ARG A 298 4.70 -14.44 19.81
N SER A 299 3.50 -13.86 19.77
CA SER A 299 2.93 -13.12 20.90
C SER A 299 2.59 -14.01 22.12
N LEU A 300 2.44 -15.32 21.92
CA LEU A 300 2.14 -16.28 22.99
C LEU A 300 3.40 -16.85 23.66
N PHE A 301 4.54 -16.84 22.97
CA PHE A 301 5.79 -17.47 23.43
C PHE A 301 6.87 -16.49 23.91
N ASP A 302 6.77 -15.20 23.59
CA ASP A 302 7.71 -14.15 24.03
C ASP A 302 7.54 -13.74 25.50
N LYS A 303 7.07 -14.64 26.35
CA LYS A 303 7.02 -14.46 27.82
C LYS A 303 8.35 -14.78 28.51
N ASN A 304 9.47 -14.77 27.83
CA ASN A 304 10.78 -14.81 28.49
C ASN A 304 11.06 -13.40 29.06
N GLU A 305 10.66 -13.19 30.29
CA GLU A 305 10.76 -11.94 31.06
C GLU A 305 12.19 -11.48 31.36
N ASP A 306 13.25 -12.25 31.02
CA ASP A 306 14.63 -12.02 31.47
C ASP A 306 15.63 -11.59 30.37
N SER A 307 15.20 -11.33 29.12
CA SER A 307 16.08 -10.71 28.13
C SER A 307 15.89 -9.20 28.10
N GLU A 308 16.96 -8.41 28.27
CA GLU A 308 16.97 -6.97 28.00
C GLU A 308 16.35 -6.72 26.62
N LYS A 309 15.10 -6.23 26.60
CA LYS A 309 14.41 -5.91 25.35
C LYS A 309 15.11 -4.73 24.70
N ASP A 310 15.49 -4.88 23.45
CA ASP A 310 16.07 -3.79 22.66
C ASP A 310 15.09 -2.59 22.69
N PRO A 311 15.49 -1.43 23.24
CA PRO A 311 14.63 -0.25 23.33
C PRO A 311 14.09 0.21 21.98
N GLN A 312 14.76 -0.14 20.88
CA GLN A 312 14.33 0.17 19.52
C GLN A 312 13.12 -0.69 19.11
N LEU A 313 13.13 -1.99 19.46
CA LEU A 313 12.03 -2.91 19.16
C LEU A 313 10.76 -2.52 19.96
N GLU A 314 10.90 -2.07 21.21
CA GLU A 314 9.76 -1.58 22.00
C GLU A 314 9.11 -0.32 21.40
N LYS A 315 9.92 0.59 20.86
CA LYS A 315 9.41 1.77 20.14
C LYS A 315 8.64 1.36 18.89
N TRP A 316 9.15 0.40 18.13
CA TRP A 316 8.48 -0.12 16.94
C TRP A 316 7.17 -0.82 17.29
N ASP A 317 7.17 -1.63 18.34
CA ASP A 317 5.98 -2.29 18.85
C ASP A 317 4.88 -1.29 19.27
N THR A 318 5.29 -0.24 19.98
CA THR A 318 4.37 0.82 20.40
C THR A 318 3.79 1.56 19.20
N LEU A 319 4.63 1.87 18.21
CA LEU A 319 4.20 2.51 16.97
C LEU A 319 3.17 1.64 16.24
N LEU A 320 3.45 0.35 16.05
CA LEU A 320 2.55 -0.57 15.34
C LEU A 320 1.22 -0.76 16.08
N ARG A 321 1.25 -0.87 17.42
CA ARG A 321 0.01 -0.92 18.23
C ARG A 321 -0.82 0.35 18.09
N ASN A 322 -0.18 1.52 18.16
CA ASN A 322 -0.87 2.81 17.97
C ASN A 322 -1.47 2.97 16.57
N TYR A 323 -0.80 2.42 15.56
CA TYR A 323 -1.29 2.35 14.20
C TYR A 323 -2.45 1.35 14.02
N GLY A 324 -2.65 0.46 14.98
CA GLY A 324 -3.66 -0.61 14.93
C GLY A 324 -3.20 -1.86 14.17
N PHE A 325 -1.89 -2.04 13.95
CA PHE A 325 -1.32 -3.25 13.35
C PHE A 325 -0.78 -4.17 14.45
N THR A 326 -1.50 -5.24 14.75
CA THR A 326 -1.18 -6.15 15.86
C THR A 326 -0.57 -7.47 15.39
N ILE A 327 -1.11 -8.06 14.36
CA ILE A 327 -0.74 -9.37 13.82
C ILE A 327 -0.67 -9.25 12.30
N ALA A 328 0.31 -9.91 11.69
CA ALA A 328 0.41 -10.04 10.24
C ALA A 328 -0.42 -11.24 9.79
N GLU A 329 -1.28 -11.01 8.81
CA GLU A 329 -2.17 -11.99 8.18
C GLU A 329 -1.68 -12.35 6.77
N ASP A 330 -2.24 -13.40 6.19
CA ASP A 330 -1.86 -13.85 4.84
C ASP A 330 -2.07 -12.78 3.78
N LEU A 331 -3.13 -11.97 3.90
CA LEU A 331 -3.37 -10.82 3.03
C LEU A 331 -2.21 -9.82 3.04
N ASP A 332 -1.58 -9.57 4.20
CA ASP A 332 -0.47 -8.64 4.34
C ASP A 332 0.77 -9.13 3.57
N LEU A 333 0.98 -10.45 3.51
CA LEU A 333 2.06 -11.06 2.73
C LEU A 333 1.84 -10.87 1.23
N THR A 334 0.59 -10.95 0.75
CA THR A 334 0.27 -10.68 -0.64
C THR A 334 0.48 -9.21 -1.00
N ILE A 335 0.11 -8.28 -0.10
CA ILE A 335 0.35 -6.84 -0.27
C ILE A 335 1.86 -6.54 -0.32
N LYS A 336 2.67 -7.20 0.53
CA LYS A 336 4.14 -7.12 0.43
C LYS A 336 4.62 -7.51 -0.96
N ALA A 337 4.16 -8.65 -1.48
CA ALA A 337 4.54 -9.12 -2.82
C ALA A 337 4.19 -8.08 -3.90
N ILE A 338 3.00 -7.47 -3.84
CA ILE A 338 2.60 -6.39 -4.77
C ILE A 338 3.53 -5.17 -4.66
N ILE A 339 3.95 -4.78 -3.45
CA ILE A 339 4.88 -3.65 -3.25
C ILE A 339 6.24 -3.93 -3.89
N GLU A 340 6.75 -5.16 -3.74
CA GLU A 340 8.05 -5.57 -4.26
C GLU A 340 8.05 -5.75 -5.78
N GLN A 341 7.02 -6.36 -6.33
CA GLN A 341 6.88 -6.68 -7.76
C GLN A 341 6.32 -5.52 -8.57
N GLY A 342 5.40 -4.73 -7.99
CA GLY A 342 4.72 -3.61 -8.64
C GLY A 342 3.52 -4.00 -9.50
N TYR A 343 3.05 -5.26 -9.45
CA TYR A 343 1.87 -5.81 -10.14
C TYR A 343 1.15 -6.81 -9.24
N LEU A 344 -0.05 -7.26 -9.66
CA LEU A 344 -0.95 -8.10 -8.87
C LEU A 344 -0.84 -9.60 -9.19
N GLU A 345 -0.54 -9.95 -10.44
CA GLU A 345 -0.51 -11.33 -10.90
C GLU A 345 0.41 -12.19 -10.02
N ASP A 346 0.01 -13.43 -9.77
CA ASP A 346 0.75 -14.42 -8.97
C ASP A 346 1.01 -14.04 -7.50
N THR A 347 0.35 -13.01 -6.97
CA THR A 347 0.52 -12.60 -5.56
C THR A 347 -0.40 -13.34 -4.59
N GLY A 348 -1.46 -13.97 -5.09
CA GLY A 348 -2.52 -14.59 -4.26
C GLY A 348 -3.46 -13.57 -3.60
N PHE A 349 -3.38 -12.29 -3.94
CA PHE A 349 -4.19 -11.23 -3.31
C PHE A 349 -5.69 -11.45 -3.49
N GLU A 350 -6.14 -11.85 -4.69
CA GLU A 350 -7.56 -12.08 -4.96
C GLU A 350 -8.15 -13.16 -4.06
N GLU A 351 -7.45 -14.29 -3.90
CA GLU A 351 -7.86 -15.38 -3.02
C GLU A 351 -7.98 -14.91 -1.57
N LYS A 352 -6.95 -14.24 -1.05
CA LYS A 352 -6.93 -13.77 0.34
C LYS A 352 -7.92 -12.62 0.60
N ALA A 353 -8.18 -11.78 -0.38
CA ALA A 353 -9.24 -10.79 -0.31
C ALA A 353 -10.63 -11.43 -0.25
N GLN A 354 -10.89 -12.51 -1.00
CA GLN A 354 -12.12 -13.28 -0.93
C GLN A 354 -12.30 -13.98 0.43
N GLU A 355 -11.24 -14.57 0.98
CA GLU A 355 -11.25 -15.16 2.32
C GLU A 355 -11.63 -14.12 3.38
N LEU A 356 -10.96 -12.96 3.36
CA LEU A 356 -11.27 -11.85 4.27
C LEU A 356 -12.71 -11.35 4.09
N ASN A 357 -13.19 -11.22 2.85
CA ASN A 357 -14.56 -10.84 2.57
C ASN A 357 -15.56 -11.81 3.20
N THR A 358 -15.30 -13.10 3.08
CA THR A 358 -16.13 -14.14 3.71
C THR A 358 -16.15 -14.01 5.24
N GLN A 359 -14.99 -13.75 5.85
CA GLN A 359 -14.89 -13.52 7.30
C GLN A 359 -15.67 -12.28 7.74
N ILE A 360 -15.57 -11.17 7.00
CA ILE A 360 -16.29 -9.93 7.29
C ILE A 360 -17.80 -10.16 7.20
N LEU A 361 -18.28 -10.78 6.11
CA LEU A 361 -19.70 -11.06 5.93
C LEU A 361 -20.23 -12.00 7.01
N ASN A 362 -19.47 -13.03 7.37
CA ASN A 362 -19.82 -13.93 8.47
C ASN A 362 -19.87 -13.19 9.82
N GLY A 363 -18.95 -12.26 10.08
CA GLY A 363 -18.97 -11.41 11.26
C GLY A 363 -20.19 -10.48 11.29
N GLN A 364 -20.55 -9.86 10.18
CA GLN A 364 -21.73 -9.01 10.04
C GLN A 364 -23.03 -9.83 10.23
N ASN A 365 -23.11 -11.01 9.59
CA ASN A 365 -24.26 -11.91 9.72
C ASN A 365 -24.42 -12.36 11.17
N LYS A 366 -23.33 -12.71 11.85
CA LYS A 366 -23.36 -13.07 13.27
C LYS A 366 -23.83 -11.90 14.13
N ALA A 367 -23.27 -10.70 13.94
CA ALA A 367 -23.68 -9.51 14.70
C ALA A 367 -25.17 -9.18 14.49
N ASP A 368 -25.67 -9.27 13.24
CA ASP A 368 -27.09 -9.07 12.93
C ASP A 368 -27.97 -10.18 13.54
N LEU A 369 -27.49 -11.42 13.59
CA LEU A 369 -28.19 -12.52 14.25
C LEU A 369 -28.23 -12.35 15.78
N ASP A 370 -27.15 -11.85 16.39
CA ASP A 370 -27.06 -11.64 17.84
C ASP A 370 -28.05 -10.57 18.34
N THR A 371 -28.60 -9.71 17.46
CA THR A 371 -29.66 -8.76 17.82
C THR A 371 -30.96 -9.43 18.29
N VAL A 372 -31.14 -10.74 18.04
CA VAL A 372 -32.23 -11.54 18.63
C VAL A 372 -32.20 -11.48 20.14
N TRP A 373 -30.99 -11.57 20.73
CA TRP A 373 -30.82 -11.52 22.20
C TRP A 373 -31.02 -10.12 22.76
N GLU A 374 -30.73 -9.07 21.99
CA GLU A 374 -31.03 -7.70 22.39
C GLU A 374 -32.52 -7.46 22.51
N ALA A 375 -33.32 -7.97 21.56
CA ALA A 375 -34.78 -7.88 21.61
C ALA A 375 -35.38 -8.57 22.85
N LEU A 376 -34.70 -9.61 23.38
CA LEU A 376 -35.13 -10.29 24.59
C LEU A 376 -34.72 -9.55 25.88
N ASN A 377 -33.48 -9.00 25.92
CA ASN A 377 -32.84 -8.58 27.17
C ASN A 377 -32.93 -7.08 27.48
N HIS A 378 -33.30 -6.25 26.49
CA HIS A 378 -33.22 -4.80 26.64
C HIS A 378 -34.53 -4.12 27.10
N SER A 379 -35.58 -4.88 27.45
CA SER A 379 -36.82 -4.35 28.01
C SER A 379 -37.26 -5.15 29.23
N PHE A 380 -37.87 -4.44 30.21
CA PHE A 380 -38.61 -5.03 31.30
C PHE A 380 -40.12 -5.12 31.00
N ASP A 381 -40.52 -4.67 29.79
CA ASP A 381 -41.91 -4.74 29.34
C ASP A 381 -42.20 -6.13 28.74
N ASP A 382 -43.47 -6.45 28.54
CA ASP A 382 -43.90 -7.65 27.85
C ASP A 382 -43.64 -7.48 26.33
N ASN A 383 -42.47 -7.89 25.90
CA ASN A 383 -42.00 -7.77 24.53
C ASN A 383 -42.02 -9.12 23.75
N LEU A 384 -42.78 -10.09 24.24
CA LEU A 384 -42.79 -11.44 23.67
C LEU A 384 -43.13 -11.47 22.19
N ASP A 385 -44.18 -10.73 21.76
CA ASP A 385 -44.59 -10.70 20.35
C ASP A 385 -43.54 -10.05 19.46
N GLU A 386 -42.85 -9.00 19.93
CA GLU A 386 -41.73 -8.37 19.26
C GLU A 386 -40.55 -9.34 19.12
N PHE A 387 -40.17 -9.99 20.20
CA PHE A 387 -39.12 -11.00 20.22
C PHE A 387 -39.40 -12.14 19.21
N VAL A 388 -40.61 -12.71 19.22
CA VAL A 388 -41.04 -13.75 18.29
C VAL A 388 -40.94 -13.28 16.85
N GLY A 389 -41.34 -12.03 16.56
CA GLY A 389 -41.23 -11.43 15.23
C GLY A 389 -39.79 -11.26 14.77
N VAL A 390 -38.90 -10.80 15.66
CA VAL A 390 -37.45 -10.70 15.37
C VAL A 390 -36.84 -12.07 15.14
N VAL A 391 -37.13 -13.06 16.00
CA VAL A 391 -36.68 -14.45 15.85
C VAL A 391 -37.03 -14.98 14.48
N ARG A 392 -38.30 -14.85 14.07
CA ARG A 392 -38.76 -15.37 12.78
C ARG A 392 -38.02 -14.71 11.62
N THR A 393 -37.95 -13.36 11.64
CA THR A 393 -37.30 -12.59 10.59
C THR A 393 -35.81 -12.95 10.44
N LYS A 394 -35.10 -13.06 11.56
CA LYS A 394 -33.66 -13.41 11.53
C LYS A 394 -33.42 -14.85 11.18
N PHE A 395 -34.27 -15.77 11.67
CA PHE A 395 -34.16 -17.18 11.31
C PHE A 395 -34.35 -17.39 9.82
N ASP A 396 -35.39 -16.82 9.19
CA ASP A 396 -35.66 -16.93 7.75
C ASP A 396 -34.49 -16.38 6.91
N LYS A 397 -33.89 -15.30 7.38
CA LYS A 397 -32.74 -14.67 6.68
C LYS A 397 -31.45 -15.48 6.80
N TYR A 398 -31.24 -16.14 7.93
CA TYR A 398 -29.95 -16.72 8.28
C TYR A 398 -29.97 -18.23 8.55
N VAL A 399 -31.04 -18.93 8.16
CA VAL A 399 -31.18 -20.36 8.45
C VAL A 399 -29.95 -21.18 8.06
N ASP A 400 -29.30 -20.87 6.92
CA ASP A 400 -28.09 -21.54 6.44
C ASP A 400 -26.83 -21.18 7.25
N PHE A 401 -26.84 -20.07 7.96
CA PHE A 401 -25.72 -19.56 8.73
C PHE A 401 -25.81 -19.90 10.22
N ILE A 402 -27.02 -20.14 10.75
CA ILE A 402 -27.26 -20.44 12.16
C ILE A 402 -26.51 -21.72 12.57
N SER A 403 -25.69 -21.63 13.65
CA SER A 403 -25.04 -22.80 14.23
C SER A 403 -26.01 -23.63 15.05
N LEU A 404 -25.72 -24.95 15.22
CA LEU A 404 -26.52 -25.85 16.04
C LEU A 404 -26.63 -25.35 17.50
N ASN A 405 -25.54 -24.77 18.04
CA ASN A 405 -25.54 -24.21 19.41
C ASN A 405 -26.44 -22.97 19.52
N PHE A 406 -26.43 -22.08 18.51
CA PHE A 406 -27.33 -20.92 18.50
C PHE A 406 -28.80 -21.36 18.42
N LEU A 407 -29.11 -22.31 17.53
CA LEU A 407 -30.46 -22.89 17.45
C LEU A 407 -30.89 -23.51 18.78
N ASN A 408 -30.02 -24.30 19.43
CA ASN A 408 -30.32 -24.88 20.75
C ASN A 408 -30.67 -23.82 21.77
N SER A 409 -29.86 -22.77 21.88
CA SER A 409 -30.13 -21.67 22.84
C SER A 409 -31.47 -20.98 22.54
N LEU A 410 -31.76 -20.79 21.23
CA LEU A 410 -33.01 -20.16 20.80
C LEU A 410 -34.24 -21.00 21.13
N VAL A 411 -34.23 -22.29 20.83
CA VAL A 411 -35.38 -23.17 21.04
C VAL A 411 -35.63 -23.44 22.52
N VAL A 412 -34.58 -23.52 23.35
CA VAL A 412 -34.73 -23.63 24.82
C VAL A 412 -35.47 -22.42 25.36
N ILE A 413 -35.05 -21.22 25.03
CA ILE A 413 -35.71 -19.99 25.48
C ILE A 413 -37.13 -19.88 24.95
N LEU A 414 -37.37 -20.19 23.67
CA LEU A 414 -38.74 -20.21 23.14
C LEU A 414 -39.66 -21.15 23.90
N ARG A 415 -39.17 -22.32 24.32
CA ARG A 415 -39.98 -23.25 25.17
C ARG A 415 -40.25 -22.68 26.56
N GLU A 416 -39.26 -22.07 27.19
CA GLU A 416 -39.43 -21.40 28.48
C GLU A 416 -40.46 -20.27 28.42
N LEU A 417 -40.53 -19.56 27.30
CA LEU A 417 -41.51 -18.50 27.03
C LEU A 417 -42.86 -19.04 26.50
N GLY A 418 -43.09 -20.35 26.54
CA GLY A 418 -44.36 -20.96 26.11
C GLY A 418 -44.57 -21.04 24.58
N GLN A 419 -43.52 -20.75 23.78
CA GLN A 419 -43.54 -20.75 22.32
C GLN A 419 -43.07 -22.10 21.73
N GLY A 420 -43.44 -23.22 22.34
CA GLY A 420 -43.07 -24.57 21.91
C GLY A 420 -43.36 -24.88 20.43
N PRO A 421 -44.58 -24.56 19.91
CA PRO A 421 -44.86 -24.78 18.48
C PRO A 421 -43.92 -24.05 17.54
N LEU A 422 -43.48 -22.82 17.86
CA LEU A 422 -42.50 -22.10 17.08
C LEU A 422 -41.13 -22.78 17.15
N ALA A 423 -40.68 -23.21 18.30
CA ALA A 423 -39.43 -23.94 18.49
C ALA A 423 -39.37 -25.19 17.62
N ASP A 424 -40.47 -25.99 17.55
CA ASP A 424 -40.57 -27.20 16.74
C ASP A 424 -40.56 -26.88 15.25
N ALA A 425 -41.19 -25.79 14.81
CA ALA A 425 -41.16 -25.30 13.46
C ALA A 425 -39.74 -24.94 13.02
N LEU A 426 -39.03 -24.12 13.84
CA LEU A 426 -37.64 -23.70 13.57
C LEU A 426 -36.70 -24.91 13.47
N ILE A 427 -36.82 -25.90 14.38
CA ILE A 427 -36.02 -27.14 14.28
C ILE A 427 -36.29 -27.81 12.95
N THR A 428 -37.56 -27.96 12.53
CA THR A 428 -37.93 -28.65 11.31
C THR A 428 -37.35 -27.93 10.07
N GLU A 429 -37.47 -26.64 9.99
CA GLU A 429 -36.97 -25.83 8.90
C GLU A 429 -35.42 -25.82 8.86
N TYR A 430 -34.75 -25.77 10.01
CA TYR A 430 -33.30 -25.86 10.11
C TYR A 430 -32.74 -27.16 9.52
N PHE A 431 -33.36 -28.29 9.81
CA PHE A 431 -32.95 -29.57 9.24
C PHE A 431 -33.29 -29.70 7.74
N ALA A 432 -34.41 -29.11 7.31
CA ALA A 432 -34.76 -29.07 5.88
C ALA A 432 -33.76 -28.24 5.07
N ALA A 433 -33.33 -27.11 5.57
CA ALA A 433 -32.32 -26.24 4.93
C ALA A 433 -30.96 -26.94 4.79
N ARG A 434 -30.64 -27.92 5.66
CA ARG A 434 -29.36 -28.64 5.71
C ARG A 434 -29.45 -30.13 5.39
N GLU A 435 -30.39 -30.52 4.54
CA GLU A 435 -30.62 -31.93 4.23
C GLU A 435 -29.36 -32.65 3.73
N ASN A 436 -28.44 -31.95 3.05
CA ASN A 436 -27.19 -32.49 2.51
C ASN A 436 -25.95 -32.24 3.36
N ASP A 437 -26.07 -31.53 4.48
CA ASP A 437 -24.92 -31.16 5.36
C ASP A 437 -24.90 -32.03 6.62
N HIS A 438 -24.45 -33.28 6.45
CA HIS A 438 -24.38 -34.23 7.55
C HIS A 438 -23.32 -33.89 8.61
N HIS A 439 -22.29 -33.15 8.25
CA HIS A 439 -21.20 -32.80 9.16
C HIS A 439 -21.61 -31.79 10.25
N SER A 440 -22.52 -30.88 9.96
CA SER A 440 -23.06 -29.92 10.94
C SER A 440 -23.83 -30.58 12.09
N PHE A 441 -24.16 -31.85 12.00
CA PHE A 441 -24.96 -32.61 12.99
C PHE A 441 -24.14 -33.67 13.73
N ASP A 442 -22.82 -33.76 13.52
CA ASP A 442 -21.98 -34.73 14.24
C ASP A 442 -21.74 -34.32 15.69
N LEU A 443 -22.54 -34.89 16.59
CA LEU A 443 -22.45 -34.67 18.03
C LEU A 443 -21.17 -35.21 18.66
N LYS A 444 -20.44 -36.14 18.00
CA LYS A 444 -19.19 -36.69 18.53
C LYS A 444 -18.04 -35.69 18.37
N SER A 445 -18.05 -34.91 17.30
CA SER A 445 -17.05 -33.85 17.05
C SER A 445 -17.25 -32.62 17.94
N LEU A 446 -18.46 -32.45 18.55
CA LEU A 446 -18.77 -31.33 19.40
C LEU A 446 -18.31 -31.56 20.86
N PRO A 447 -17.63 -30.57 21.49
CA PRO A 447 -17.41 -30.57 22.93
C PRO A 447 -18.74 -30.79 23.68
N SER A 448 -18.72 -31.52 24.81
CA SER A 448 -19.92 -31.84 25.57
C SER A 448 -20.77 -30.62 25.95
N LEU A 449 -20.11 -29.48 26.15
CA LEU A 449 -20.74 -28.20 26.48
C LEU A 449 -21.57 -27.58 25.36
N LEU A 450 -21.26 -27.93 24.11
CA LEU A 450 -21.91 -27.40 22.89
C LEU A 450 -22.96 -28.37 22.31
N ARG A 451 -23.22 -29.50 22.98
CA ARG A 451 -24.25 -30.44 22.55
C ARG A 451 -25.64 -29.89 22.85
N PRO A 452 -26.64 -30.12 21.99
CA PRO A 452 -28.01 -29.69 22.22
C PRO A 452 -28.55 -30.22 23.56
N THR A 453 -29.23 -29.36 24.30
CA THR A 453 -29.95 -29.69 25.56
C THR A 453 -31.44 -29.83 25.34
N ASP A 454 -31.99 -29.23 24.28
CA ASP A 454 -33.38 -29.44 23.89
C ASP A 454 -33.57 -30.89 23.40
N THR A 455 -34.57 -31.54 23.96
CA THR A 455 -34.81 -32.97 23.74
C THR A 455 -35.17 -33.30 22.29
N ILE A 456 -36.03 -32.50 21.65
CA ILE A 456 -36.47 -32.73 20.27
C ILE A 456 -35.31 -32.48 19.30
N LEU A 457 -34.53 -31.42 19.53
CA LEU A 457 -33.34 -31.11 18.73
C LEU A 457 -32.30 -32.22 18.85
N LEU A 458 -32.04 -32.71 20.05
CA LEU A 458 -31.10 -33.80 20.31
C LEU A 458 -31.56 -35.11 19.63
N GLU A 459 -32.83 -35.47 19.79
CA GLU A 459 -33.40 -36.67 19.13
C GLU A 459 -33.28 -36.61 17.60
N ARG A 460 -33.51 -35.43 17.00
CA ARG A 460 -33.34 -35.24 15.56
C ARG A 460 -31.89 -35.39 15.11
N CYS A 461 -30.95 -34.84 15.84
CA CYS A 461 -29.51 -35.02 15.56
C CYS A 461 -29.12 -36.51 15.64
N LEU A 462 -29.54 -37.21 16.71
CA LEU A 462 -29.26 -38.64 16.88
C LEU A 462 -29.90 -39.51 15.77
N ALA A 463 -31.13 -39.19 15.37
CA ALA A 463 -31.81 -39.89 14.29
C ALA A 463 -31.10 -39.71 12.93
N LEU A 464 -30.53 -38.53 12.68
CA LEU A 464 -29.75 -38.26 11.47
C LEU A 464 -28.42 -39.00 11.52
N GLN A 465 -27.73 -39.00 12.64
CA GLN A 465 -26.49 -39.78 12.84
C GLN A 465 -26.71 -41.29 12.64
N ALA A 466 -27.82 -41.81 13.17
CA ALA A 466 -28.18 -43.24 12.98
C ALA A 466 -28.39 -43.60 11.52
N LYS A 467 -28.89 -42.67 10.70
CA LYS A 467 -29.03 -42.86 9.24
C LYS A 467 -27.70 -42.79 8.50
N THR A 468 -26.84 -41.87 8.93
CA THR A 468 -25.52 -41.63 8.30
C THR A 468 -24.49 -42.68 8.69
N HIS A 469 -24.62 -43.26 9.88
CA HIS A 469 -23.82 -44.38 10.39
C HIS A 469 -24.51 -45.75 10.21
N ALA A 470 -25.43 -45.87 9.28
CA ALA A 470 -25.86 -47.19 8.84
C ALA A 470 -24.60 -47.98 8.44
N PRO A 471 -24.43 -49.24 8.90
CA PRO A 471 -23.24 -50.00 8.59
C PRO A 471 -23.04 -50.03 7.09
N LEU A 472 -21.89 -49.52 6.64
CA LEU A 472 -21.52 -49.58 5.22
C LEU A 472 -21.53 -51.04 4.77
N THR A 473 -21.90 -51.32 3.54
CA THR A 473 -21.58 -52.61 2.94
C THR A 473 -20.07 -52.77 2.87
N LEU A 474 -19.58 -54.01 2.84
CA LEU A 474 -18.14 -54.27 2.75
C LEU A 474 -17.49 -53.49 1.58
N ASP A 475 -18.13 -53.48 0.41
CA ASP A 475 -17.71 -52.72 -0.76
C ASP A 475 -17.61 -51.22 -0.49
N ALA A 476 -18.64 -50.63 0.09
CA ALA A 476 -18.67 -49.20 0.43
C ALA A 476 -17.63 -48.84 1.50
N ALA A 477 -17.35 -49.72 2.45
CA ALA A 477 -16.31 -49.50 3.48
C ALA A 477 -14.91 -49.52 2.88
N ILE A 478 -14.63 -50.41 1.94
CA ILE A 478 -13.35 -50.47 1.22
C ILE A 478 -13.15 -49.19 0.38
N ARG A 479 -14.15 -48.79 -0.42
CA ARG A 479 -14.09 -47.56 -1.23
C ARG A 479 -13.88 -46.33 -0.37
N TYR A 480 -14.57 -46.22 0.75
CA TYR A 480 -14.40 -45.09 1.68
C TYR A 480 -12.98 -45.04 2.24
N PHE A 481 -12.40 -46.17 2.64
CA PHE A 481 -11.05 -46.29 3.14
C PHE A 481 -10.00 -45.83 2.09
N ILE A 482 -10.14 -46.31 0.87
CA ILE A 482 -9.23 -45.97 -0.24
C ILE A 482 -9.30 -44.50 -0.58
N THR A 483 -10.52 -43.90 -0.60
CA THR A 483 -10.72 -42.51 -1.04
C THR A 483 -10.29 -41.49 0.03
N ASN A 484 -10.53 -41.78 1.32
CA ASN A 484 -10.38 -40.76 2.36
C ASN A 484 -9.12 -40.94 3.23
N ASN A 485 -8.40 -42.06 3.11
CA ASN A 485 -7.22 -42.43 3.92
C ASN A 485 -7.40 -42.15 5.44
N SER A 486 -8.67 -42.19 5.90
CA SER A 486 -9.08 -41.98 7.30
C SER A 486 -10.25 -42.89 7.63
N TRP A 487 -10.38 -43.28 8.89
CA TRP A 487 -11.44 -44.20 9.35
C TRP A 487 -12.02 -43.74 10.69
N ASP A 488 -13.31 -44.07 10.90
CA ASP A 488 -14.02 -44.09 12.16
C ASP A 488 -14.31 -45.58 12.53
N ASP A 489 -14.32 -45.89 13.80
CA ASP A 489 -14.54 -47.25 14.32
C ASP A 489 -15.82 -47.89 13.78
N ALA A 490 -16.90 -47.12 13.56
CA ALA A 490 -18.15 -47.59 13.02
C ALA A 490 -18.06 -47.99 11.53
N GLN A 491 -17.22 -47.31 10.76
CA GLN A 491 -16.98 -47.55 9.33
C GLN A 491 -16.00 -48.71 9.12
N MET A 492 -15.09 -48.94 10.08
CA MET A 492 -14.17 -50.07 10.06
C MET A 492 -14.83 -51.41 10.45
N LYS A 493 -15.95 -51.36 11.14
CA LYS A 493 -16.63 -52.57 11.62
C LYS A 493 -16.95 -53.57 10.53
N PRO A 494 -17.47 -53.19 9.35
CA PRO A 494 -17.70 -54.13 8.25
C PRO A 494 -16.42 -54.81 7.71
N LEU A 495 -15.28 -54.09 7.80
CA LEU A 495 -13.97 -54.63 7.41
C LEU A 495 -13.40 -55.58 8.45
N GLN A 496 -13.68 -55.33 9.75
CA GLN A 496 -13.24 -56.18 10.86
C GLN A 496 -14.08 -57.47 11.01
N ASP A 497 -15.38 -57.40 10.75
CA ASP A 497 -16.32 -58.48 10.94
C ASP A 497 -16.44 -59.40 9.71
N ALA A 498 -15.94 -58.97 8.53
CA ALA A 498 -16.05 -59.73 7.29
C ALA A 498 -15.11 -60.94 7.27
N SER A 499 -15.62 -62.08 6.82
CA SER A 499 -14.86 -63.29 6.59
C SER A 499 -14.00 -63.20 5.31
N GLU A 500 -13.00 -64.06 5.18
CA GLU A 500 -12.18 -64.17 3.95
C GLU A 500 -13.05 -64.44 2.70
N GLU A 501 -14.13 -65.22 2.86
CA GLU A 501 -15.06 -65.58 1.80
C GLU A 501 -15.89 -64.35 1.35
N GLU A 502 -16.28 -63.47 2.27
CA GLU A 502 -16.99 -62.22 1.96
C GLU A 502 -16.09 -61.22 1.25
N PHE A 503 -14.83 -61.06 1.69
CA PHE A 503 -13.82 -60.28 0.98
C PHE A 503 -13.58 -60.80 -0.43
N TYR A 504 -13.39 -62.12 -0.57
CA TYR A 504 -13.19 -62.75 -1.87
C TYR A 504 -14.39 -62.51 -2.82
N ASN A 505 -15.61 -62.64 -2.31
CA ASN A 505 -16.81 -62.40 -3.10
C ASN A 505 -17.01 -60.93 -3.46
N CYS A 506 -16.58 -59.99 -2.58
CA CYS A 506 -16.59 -58.55 -2.83
C CYS A 506 -15.59 -58.22 -3.97
N PHE A 507 -14.34 -58.66 -3.87
CA PHE A 507 -13.33 -58.42 -4.92
C PHE A 507 -13.67 -59.07 -6.26
N LYS A 508 -14.33 -60.21 -6.26
CA LYS A 508 -14.76 -60.93 -7.49
C LYS A 508 -15.82 -60.16 -8.31
N GLN A 509 -16.50 -59.20 -7.70
CA GLN A 509 -17.50 -58.36 -8.40
C GLN A 509 -16.82 -57.25 -9.21
N HIS A 510 -15.56 -56.91 -8.93
CA HIS A 510 -14.77 -55.86 -9.59
C HIS A 510 -13.89 -56.43 -10.69
N LYS A 511 -13.64 -55.66 -11.77
CA LYS A 511 -12.82 -56.06 -12.92
C LYS A 511 -12.03 -54.90 -13.47
N GLY A 512 -10.84 -55.20 -14.01
CA GLY A 512 -9.99 -54.20 -14.64
C GLY A 512 -9.40 -53.17 -13.67
N GLU A 513 -9.44 -51.89 -14.04
CA GLU A 513 -8.92 -50.79 -13.22
C GLU A 513 -9.62 -50.71 -11.86
N ASP A 514 -10.92 -50.95 -11.81
CA ASP A 514 -11.72 -50.94 -10.58
C ASP A 514 -11.21 -51.99 -9.56
N LEU A 515 -10.72 -53.13 -10.01
CA LEU A 515 -10.10 -54.15 -9.15
C LEU A 515 -8.69 -53.71 -8.68
N THR A 516 -7.96 -52.98 -9.52
CA THR A 516 -6.60 -52.53 -9.18
C THR A 516 -6.64 -51.46 -8.09
N ASP A 517 -7.67 -50.61 -8.08
CA ASP A 517 -7.87 -49.60 -7.04
C ASP A 517 -8.33 -50.21 -5.71
N PHE A 518 -8.87 -51.46 -5.74
CA PHE A 518 -9.34 -52.17 -4.56
C PHE A 518 -8.27 -53.03 -3.86
N VAL A 519 -7.16 -53.35 -4.53
CA VAL A 519 -6.07 -54.20 -4.05
C VAL A 519 -4.84 -53.35 -3.72
#